data_a43d9e53ee78ac20f52a4fdb3e271cf4
#
_entry.id   a43d9e53ee78ac20f52a4fdb3e271cf4
#
_cell.length_a   1.000
_cell.length_b   1.000
_cell.length_c   1.000
_cell.angle_alpha   90.00
_cell.angle_beta   90.00
_cell.angle_gamma   90.00
#
_symmetry.space_group_name_H-M   'P 1'
#
loop_
_entity.id
_entity.type
_entity.pdbx_description
1 polymer ?
#
loop_
_entity_poly.entity_id
_entity_poly.type
_entity_poly.pdbx_seq_one_letter_code
_entity_poly.pdbx_strand_id
1 'polypeptide(L)'
;VLTTALDKWIDGMMEATDGYVTSWDVVNEAISGEDKDGDGFYELQSATRGTVSSDDAKNNFYWQDYLGDIDYVRTAVRDARKSFAEHNGDPSKLKLFINDYNLEGYWDQHAKLNSLIHWIGLWEDPNAEEPVVIDGIGTQMHVTCYGDATKQAKLKSDIEEMFKSLANTGKLIKISELDMAYEDEAGTSVTFDKMTEEQHKQMRSFYTFIIQKYFELIPQAQQYGITQWCV
;
A
#
# COMPACT_ATOMS: atom_id res chain seq x y z
N VAL A 1 21.26 4.72 -17.61
CA VAL A 1 21.20 6.03 -16.92
C VAL A 1 20.13 6.03 -15.82
N LEU A 2 18.88 5.68 -16.14
CA LEU A 2 17.78 5.71 -15.14
C LEU A 2 17.94 4.63 -14.06
N THR A 3 18.30 3.40 -14.42
CA THR A 3 18.62 2.34 -13.45
C THR A 3 19.71 2.81 -12.47
N THR A 4 20.76 3.47 -12.98
CA THR A 4 21.83 4.02 -12.12
C THR A 4 21.33 5.18 -11.23
N ALA A 5 20.32 5.93 -11.65
CA ALA A 5 19.73 6.98 -10.82
C ALA A 5 18.88 6.38 -9.69
N LEU A 6 18.13 5.32 -9.96
CA LEU A 6 17.37 4.57 -8.97
C LEU A 6 18.31 3.93 -7.94
N ASP A 7 19.35 3.21 -8.40
CA ASP A 7 20.37 2.61 -7.55
C ASP A 7 21.01 3.63 -6.61
N LYS A 8 21.46 4.79 -7.15
CA LYS A 8 22.05 5.85 -6.32
C LYS A 8 21.09 6.45 -5.29
N TRP A 9 19.81 6.56 -5.63
CA TRP A 9 18.80 7.07 -4.71
C TRP A 9 18.61 6.08 -3.54
N ILE A 10 18.42 4.80 -3.87
CA ILE A 10 18.26 3.73 -2.87
C ILE A 10 19.53 3.61 -2.01
N ASP A 11 20.69 3.62 -2.64
CA ASP A 11 21.98 3.53 -1.94
C ASP A 11 22.18 4.69 -0.95
N GLY A 12 21.88 5.92 -1.36
CA GLY A 12 21.95 7.08 -0.49
C GLY A 12 20.96 7.02 0.69
N MET A 13 19.78 6.44 0.51
CA MET A 13 18.81 6.22 1.60
C MET A 13 19.33 5.17 2.59
N MET A 14 19.89 4.07 2.10
CA MET A 14 20.45 3.01 2.94
C MET A 14 21.70 3.48 3.68
N GLU A 15 22.58 4.24 3.01
CA GLU A 15 23.76 4.90 3.64
C GLU A 15 23.31 5.82 4.79
N ALA A 16 22.33 6.69 4.54
CA ALA A 16 21.86 7.66 5.53
C ALA A 16 21.26 7.01 6.78
N THR A 17 20.75 5.80 6.68
CA THR A 17 20.14 5.06 7.79
C THR A 17 21.07 4.03 8.44
N ASP A 18 22.22 3.75 7.85
CA ASP A 18 23.31 2.92 8.38
C ASP A 18 22.83 1.60 9.03
N GLY A 19 21.91 0.90 8.33
CA GLY A 19 21.31 -0.36 8.79
C GLY A 19 20.31 -0.24 9.95
N TYR A 20 20.00 0.96 10.40
CA TYR A 20 19.05 1.19 11.50
C TYR A 20 17.59 0.96 11.08
N VAL A 21 17.20 1.45 9.91
CA VAL A 21 15.83 1.30 9.40
C VAL A 21 15.72 -0.02 8.66
N THR A 22 14.98 -0.95 9.23
CA THR A 22 14.86 -2.32 8.72
C THR A 22 13.55 -2.61 7.98
N SER A 23 12.68 -1.61 7.80
CA SER A 23 11.41 -1.74 7.08
C SER A 23 11.25 -0.58 6.12
N TRP A 24 11.00 -0.89 4.84
CA TRP A 24 10.86 0.10 3.78
C TRP A 24 9.63 -0.22 2.92
N ASP A 25 8.90 0.81 2.54
CA ASP A 25 8.00 0.76 1.40
C ASP A 25 8.86 0.94 0.15
N VAL A 26 9.34 -0.19 -0.39
CA VAL A 26 10.26 -0.18 -1.53
C VAL A 26 9.59 0.30 -2.81
N VAL A 27 8.28 0.13 -2.89
CA VAL A 27 7.41 0.73 -3.90
C VAL A 27 6.12 1.19 -3.22
N ASN A 28 5.70 2.42 -3.53
CA ASN A 28 4.48 3.03 -3.02
C ASN A 28 3.55 3.43 -4.18
N GLU A 29 2.25 3.08 -4.03
CA GLU A 29 1.17 3.52 -4.92
C GLU A 29 1.39 3.16 -6.39
N ALA A 30 1.75 1.92 -6.64
CA ALA A 30 2.02 1.47 -8.00
C ALA A 30 0.75 1.28 -8.84
N ILE A 31 -0.37 0.85 -8.21
CA ILE A 31 -1.56 0.42 -8.93
C ILE A 31 -2.42 1.63 -9.32
N SER A 32 -2.81 1.70 -10.59
CA SER A 32 -3.79 2.68 -11.08
C SER A 32 -5.21 2.32 -10.63
N GLY A 33 -6.22 2.93 -11.19
CA GLY A 33 -7.63 2.54 -11.04
C GLY A 33 -8.25 2.14 -12.37
N GLU A 34 -7.43 1.74 -13.34
CA GLU A 34 -7.81 1.52 -14.73
C GLU A 34 -7.44 0.09 -15.19
N ASP A 35 -8.39 -0.62 -15.75
CA ASP A 35 -8.22 -1.88 -16.51
C ASP A 35 -8.46 -1.57 -17.98
N LYS A 36 -7.39 -1.18 -18.70
CA LYS A 36 -7.50 -0.73 -20.10
C LYS A 36 -7.40 -1.84 -21.11
N ASP A 37 -6.69 -2.90 -20.78
CA ASP A 37 -6.55 -4.06 -21.68
C ASP A 37 -7.65 -5.10 -21.47
N GLY A 38 -8.43 -4.99 -20.39
CA GLY A 38 -9.62 -5.82 -20.14
C GLY A 38 -9.28 -7.21 -19.61
N ASP A 39 -8.11 -7.38 -18.99
CA ASP A 39 -7.70 -8.67 -18.40
C ASP A 39 -8.26 -8.91 -16.99
N GLY A 40 -8.93 -7.92 -16.42
CA GLY A 40 -9.55 -7.95 -15.09
C GLY A 40 -8.66 -7.46 -13.97
N PHE A 41 -7.46 -6.92 -14.28
CA PHE A 41 -6.57 -6.32 -13.33
C PHE A 41 -6.22 -4.87 -13.73
N TYR A 42 -6.09 -4.00 -12.75
CA TYR A 42 -5.64 -2.64 -13.00
C TYR A 42 -4.16 -2.61 -13.37
N GLU A 43 -3.83 -1.84 -14.39
CA GLU A 43 -2.45 -1.57 -14.77
C GLU A 43 -1.77 -0.69 -13.71
N LEU A 44 -0.46 -0.57 -13.83
CA LEU A 44 0.31 0.36 -13.03
C LEU A 44 0.05 1.81 -13.44
N GLN A 45 0.23 2.73 -12.51
CA GLN A 45 0.21 4.17 -12.81
C GLN A 45 1.23 4.50 -13.90
N SER A 46 0.80 5.20 -14.94
CA SER A 46 1.64 5.52 -16.11
C SER A 46 1.16 6.79 -16.81
N ALA A 47 2.08 7.71 -17.02
CA ALA A 47 1.81 8.90 -17.84
C ALA A 47 1.71 8.55 -19.33
N THR A 48 2.57 7.66 -19.82
CA THR A 48 2.64 7.31 -21.25
C THR A 48 1.48 6.43 -21.71
N ARG A 49 0.92 5.63 -20.82
CA ARG A 49 -0.25 4.77 -21.11
C ARG A 49 -1.58 5.42 -20.70
N GLY A 50 -1.52 6.59 -20.02
CA GLY A 50 -2.71 7.35 -19.64
C GLY A 50 -3.55 6.68 -18.55
N THR A 51 -2.93 5.96 -17.62
CA THR A 51 -3.59 5.38 -16.44
C THR A 51 -3.58 6.33 -15.25
N VAL A 52 -3.16 7.57 -15.45
CA VAL A 52 -3.18 8.67 -14.48
C VAL A 52 -3.83 9.91 -15.07
N SER A 53 -4.21 10.86 -14.22
CA SER A 53 -4.78 12.12 -14.70
C SER A 53 -3.79 12.92 -15.55
N SER A 54 -4.30 13.84 -16.39
CA SER A 54 -3.44 14.71 -17.21
C SER A 54 -2.56 15.63 -16.37
N ASP A 55 -2.95 15.95 -15.16
CA ASP A 55 -2.15 16.78 -14.24
C ASP A 55 -1.06 15.95 -13.56
N ASP A 56 -1.38 14.73 -13.15
CA ASP A 56 -0.38 13.80 -12.60
C ASP A 56 0.67 13.43 -13.67
N ALA A 57 0.23 13.18 -14.91
CA ALA A 57 1.13 12.89 -16.02
C ALA A 57 2.14 14.02 -16.32
N LYS A 58 1.79 15.28 -16.00
CA LYS A 58 2.69 16.43 -16.19
C LYS A 58 3.63 16.67 -15.01
N ASN A 59 3.18 16.33 -13.79
CA ASN A 59 3.84 16.76 -12.57
C ASN A 59 4.61 15.63 -11.87
N ASN A 60 4.35 14.36 -12.22
CA ASN A 60 4.95 13.20 -11.60
C ASN A 60 5.84 12.42 -12.58
N PHE A 61 6.80 11.71 -12.02
CA PHE A 61 7.67 10.79 -12.75
C PHE A 61 7.30 9.35 -12.42
N TYR A 62 7.09 8.53 -13.45
CA TYR A 62 6.71 7.13 -13.31
C TYR A 62 7.85 6.24 -13.81
N TRP A 63 8.52 5.53 -12.91
CA TRP A 63 9.66 4.66 -13.20
C TRP A 63 9.32 3.58 -14.23
N GLN A 64 8.13 3.02 -14.14
CA GLN A 64 7.60 1.96 -15.02
C GLN A 64 7.48 2.43 -16.48
N ASP A 65 7.30 3.70 -16.75
CA ASP A 65 7.26 4.23 -18.12
C ASP A 65 8.60 4.10 -18.85
N TYR A 66 9.67 3.92 -18.10
CA TYR A 66 11.04 3.92 -18.63
C TYR A 66 11.79 2.62 -18.37
N LEU A 67 11.51 1.93 -17.28
CA LEU A 67 12.18 0.70 -16.87
C LEU A 67 11.31 -0.55 -17.12
N GLY A 68 10.02 -0.36 -17.46
CA GLY A 68 9.04 -1.43 -17.59
C GLY A 68 8.40 -1.83 -16.25
N ASP A 69 7.20 -2.40 -16.34
CA ASP A 69 6.33 -2.68 -15.20
C ASP A 69 6.92 -3.72 -14.23
N ILE A 70 7.72 -4.62 -14.75
CA ILE A 70 8.34 -5.69 -13.99
C ILE A 70 9.70 -5.25 -13.46
N ASP A 71 10.53 -4.70 -14.34
CA ASP A 71 11.94 -4.49 -14.04
C ASP A 71 12.19 -3.37 -13.04
N TYR A 72 11.33 -2.32 -13.00
CA TYR A 72 11.55 -1.24 -12.03
C TYR A 72 11.39 -1.72 -10.58
N VAL A 73 10.38 -2.57 -10.30
CA VAL A 73 10.15 -3.11 -8.95
C VAL A 73 11.25 -4.10 -8.57
N ARG A 74 11.59 -5.02 -9.50
CA ARG A 74 12.67 -5.97 -9.28
C ARG A 74 14.01 -5.29 -9.03
N THR A 75 14.31 -4.24 -9.79
CA THR A 75 15.51 -3.42 -9.58
C THR A 75 15.49 -2.76 -8.21
N ALA A 76 14.39 -2.09 -7.83
CA ALA A 76 14.28 -1.44 -6.53
C ALA A 76 14.47 -2.43 -5.37
N VAL A 77 13.87 -3.64 -5.46
CA VAL A 77 14.01 -4.68 -4.42
C VAL A 77 15.45 -5.19 -4.32
N ARG A 78 16.11 -5.46 -5.45
CA ARG A 78 17.51 -5.91 -5.46
C ARG A 78 18.47 -4.87 -4.92
N ASP A 79 18.33 -3.63 -5.42
CA ASP A 79 19.19 -2.51 -5.00
C ASP A 79 19.02 -2.25 -3.51
N ALA A 80 17.77 -2.27 -2.99
CA ALA A 80 17.52 -2.11 -1.56
C ALA A 80 18.19 -3.19 -0.71
N ARG A 81 18.10 -4.47 -1.11
CA ARG A 81 18.75 -5.56 -0.36
C ARG A 81 20.27 -5.49 -0.41
N LYS A 82 20.82 -5.19 -1.58
CA LYS A 82 22.26 -5.03 -1.77
C LYS A 82 22.81 -3.88 -0.93
N SER A 83 22.27 -2.67 -1.12
CA SER A 83 22.74 -1.46 -0.44
C SER A 83 22.55 -1.55 1.08
N PHE A 84 21.45 -2.15 1.55
CA PHE A 84 21.26 -2.35 2.99
C PHE A 84 22.37 -3.20 3.62
N ALA A 85 22.80 -4.28 2.95
CA ALA A 85 23.91 -5.10 3.42
C ALA A 85 25.26 -4.38 3.33
N GLU A 86 25.46 -3.54 2.32
CA GLU A 86 26.67 -2.75 2.13
C GLU A 86 26.81 -1.62 3.19
N HIS A 87 25.69 -1.13 3.71
CA HIS A 87 25.63 -0.07 4.74
C HIS A 87 25.26 -0.60 6.14
N ASN A 88 25.99 -1.64 6.59
CA ASN A 88 25.91 -2.21 7.94
C ASN A 88 24.57 -2.84 8.34
N GLY A 89 23.63 -2.99 7.43
CA GLY A 89 22.36 -3.67 7.69
C GLY A 89 22.52 -5.18 7.84
N ASP A 90 21.78 -5.78 8.77
CA ASP A 90 21.62 -7.23 8.87
C ASP A 90 20.54 -7.70 7.87
N PRO A 91 20.91 -8.40 6.76
CA PRO A 91 19.96 -8.77 5.72
C PRO A 91 18.77 -9.61 6.21
N SER A 92 18.92 -10.32 7.34
CA SER A 92 17.83 -11.13 7.92
C SER A 92 16.71 -10.27 8.52
N LYS A 93 17.01 -9.01 8.85
CA LYS A 93 16.08 -8.07 9.45
C LYS A 93 15.35 -7.21 8.43
N LEU A 94 15.89 -7.04 7.23
CA LEU A 94 15.29 -6.19 6.22
C LEU A 94 13.95 -6.73 5.76
N LYS A 95 12.93 -5.87 5.78
CA LYS A 95 11.58 -6.15 5.28
C LYS A 95 11.20 -5.09 4.24
N LEU A 96 10.90 -5.56 3.03
CA LEU A 96 10.50 -4.73 1.90
C LEU A 96 9.02 -4.92 1.61
N PHE A 97 8.28 -3.83 1.64
CA PHE A 97 6.83 -3.80 1.42
C PHE A 97 6.48 -3.12 0.10
N ILE A 98 5.41 -3.59 -0.51
CA ILE A 98 4.66 -2.82 -1.50
C ILE A 98 3.47 -2.19 -0.76
N ASN A 99 3.34 -0.87 -0.85
CA ASN A 99 2.36 -0.09 -0.13
C ASN A 99 1.36 0.55 -1.10
N ASP A 100 0.06 0.50 -0.79
CA ASP A 100 -0.94 1.16 -1.63
C ASP A 100 -2.18 1.57 -0.82
N TYR A 101 -3.00 2.48 -1.38
CA TYR A 101 -4.22 3.01 -0.79
C TYR A 101 -5.48 2.42 -1.42
N ASN A 102 -6.61 2.60 -0.76
CA ASN A 102 -7.93 2.16 -1.23
C ASN A 102 -8.06 0.64 -1.46
N LEU A 103 -7.25 -0.17 -0.78
CA LEU A 103 -7.33 -1.63 -0.90
C LEU A 103 -8.61 -2.18 -0.24
N GLU A 104 -9.19 -1.44 0.70
CA GLU A 104 -10.47 -1.72 1.36
C GLU A 104 -11.68 -1.29 0.53
N GLY A 105 -11.47 -0.72 -0.66
CA GLY A 105 -12.51 -0.13 -1.48
C GLY A 105 -13.55 -1.15 -1.96
N TYR A 106 -14.83 -0.88 -1.67
CA TYR A 106 -15.94 -1.70 -2.16
C TYR A 106 -16.48 -1.25 -3.53
N TRP A 107 -16.23 0.00 -3.89
CA TRP A 107 -16.75 0.62 -5.13
C TRP A 107 -16.22 -0.05 -6.39
N ASP A 108 -15.07 -0.69 -6.30
CA ASP A 108 -14.43 -1.44 -7.38
C ASP A 108 -14.43 -2.96 -7.13
N GLN A 109 -15.19 -3.44 -6.16
CA GLN A 109 -15.26 -4.86 -5.77
C GLN A 109 -13.88 -5.44 -5.42
N HIS A 110 -13.03 -4.66 -4.76
CA HIS A 110 -11.64 -4.99 -4.44
C HIS A 110 -10.75 -5.21 -5.67
N ALA A 111 -11.09 -4.63 -6.84
CA ALA A 111 -10.28 -4.78 -8.03
C ALA A 111 -8.85 -4.26 -7.81
N LYS A 112 -8.67 -3.15 -7.11
CA LYS A 112 -7.33 -2.61 -6.79
C LYS A 112 -6.53 -3.56 -5.90
N LEU A 113 -7.13 -4.12 -4.86
CA LEU A 113 -6.51 -5.13 -4.00
C LEU A 113 -6.07 -6.37 -4.78
N ASN A 114 -6.98 -6.90 -5.62
CA ASN A 114 -6.72 -8.08 -6.44
C ASN A 114 -5.59 -7.81 -7.44
N SER A 115 -5.55 -6.61 -8.03
CA SER A 115 -4.51 -6.18 -8.94
C SER A 115 -3.15 -6.09 -8.24
N LEU A 116 -3.09 -5.52 -7.03
CA LEU A 116 -1.85 -5.47 -6.26
C LEU A 116 -1.30 -6.88 -5.98
N ILE A 117 -2.16 -7.80 -5.56
CA ILE A 117 -1.78 -9.20 -5.29
C ILE A 117 -1.29 -9.87 -6.58
N HIS A 118 -1.98 -9.65 -7.70
CA HIS A 118 -1.58 -10.16 -9.02
C HIS A 118 -0.19 -9.64 -9.43
N TRP A 119 0.04 -8.33 -9.36
CA TRP A 119 1.33 -7.72 -9.71
C TRP A 119 2.47 -8.19 -8.83
N ILE A 120 2.24 -8.37 -7.53
CA ILE A 120 3.23 -8.97 -6.62
C ILE A 120 3.64 -10.36 -7.11
N GLY A 121 2.67 -11.19 -7.54
CA GLY A 121 2.95 -12.50 -8.12
C GLY A 121 3.81 -12.42 -9.38
N LEU A 122 3.57 -11.43 -10.25
CA LEU A 122 4.39 -11.21 -11.45
C LEU A 122 5.81 -10.72 -11.10
N TRP A 123 5.94 -9.83 -10.14
CA TRP A 123 7.25 -9.32 -9.69
C TRP A 123 8.10 -10.41 -9.05
N GLU A 124 7.49 -11.35 -8.35
CA GLU A 124 8.16 -12.47 -7.67
C GLU A 124 8.26 -13.76 -8.51
N ASP A 125 8.04 -13.69 -9.82
CA ASP A 125 8.13 -14.91 -10.66
C ASP A 125 9.40 -15.69 -10.34
N PRO A 126 9.28 -16.93 -9.82
CA PRO A 126 10.43 -17.73 -9.43
C PRO A 126 11.24 -18.25 -10.63
N ASN A 127 10.69 -18.14 -11.84
CA ASN A 127 11.38 -18.52 -13.09
C ASN A 127 12.11 -17.36 -13.74
N ALA A 128 12.06 -16.15 -13.14
CA ALA A 128 12.85 -15.02 -13.63
C ALA A 128 14.35 -15.31 -13.53
N GLU A 129 15.15 -14.69 -14.39
CA GLU A 129 16.62 -14.81 -14.35
C GLU A 129 17.18 -14.40 -12.98
N GLU A 130 16.62 -13.36 -12.38
CA GLU A 130 16.96 -12.88 -11.04
C GLU A 130 15.68 -12.71 -10.20
N PRO A 131 15.19 -13.78 -9.56
CA PRO A 131 14.00 -13.73 -8.74
C PRO A 131 14.19 -12.78 -7.54
N VAL A 132 13.12 -12.05 -7.18
CA VAL A 132 13.09 -11.19 -5.99
C VAL A 132 12.06 -11.68 -5.00
N VAL A 133 12.19 -11.24 -3.75
CA VAL A 133 11.22 -11.53 -2.68
C VAL A 133 10.73 -10.22 -2.08
N ILE A 134 9.42 -10.05 -2.06
CA ILE A 134 8.70 -8.97 -1.40
C ILE A 134 8.21 -9.51 -0.06
N ASP A 135 8.65 -8.92 1.05
CA ASP A 135 8.36 -9.46 2.38
C ASP A 135 6.91 -9.21 2.81
N GLY A 136 6.33 -8.10 2.40
CA GLY A 136 5.01 -7.73 2.89
C GLY A 136 4.21 -6.78 2.01
N ILE A 137 2.98 -6.56 2.44
CA ILE A 137 2.03 -5.63 1.84
C ILE A 137 1.64 -4.60 2.89
N GLY A 138 1.74 -3.31 2.54
CA GLY A 138 1.20 -2.20 3.30
C GLY A 138 -0.15 -1.78 2.73
N THR A 139 -1.15 -1.62 3.60
CA THR A 139 -2.40 -0.93 3.28
C THR A 139 -2.42 0.41 4.00
N GLN A 140 -2.55 1.50 3.25
CA GLN A 140 -2.48 2.86 3.84
C GLN A 140 -3.63 3.09 4.83
N MET A 141 -4.85 2.67 4.50
CA MET A 141 -6.04 2.83 5.34
C MET A 141 -6.40 4.30 5.61
N HIS A 142 -6.39 5.13 4.57
CA HIS A 142 -7.02 6.45 4.58
C HIS A 142 -8.54 6.27 4.45
N VAL A 143 -9.23 6.15 5.58
CA VAL A 143 -10.63 5.74 5.60
C VAL A 143 -11.58 6.86 6.00
N THR A 144 -12.86 6.71 5.67
CA THR A 144 -13.92 7.61 6.11
C THR A 144 -14.86 6.90 7.09
N CYS A 145 -15.06 7.49 8.26
CA CYS A 145 -16.12 7.08 9.16
C CYS A 145 -17.43 7.71 8.69
N TYR A 146 -18.42 6.87 8.39
CA TYR A 146 -19.73 7.33 7.91
C TYR A 146 -20.76 7.42 9.02
N GLY A 147 -21.46 8.54 9.10
CA GLY A 147 -22.69 8.70 9.89
C GLY A 147 -23.82 7.81 9.36
N ASP A 148 -23.87 7.58 8.04
CA ASP A 148 -24.79 6.61 7.43
C ASP A 148 -24.43 5.18 7.86
N ALA A 149 -25.34 4.55 8.60
CA ALA A 149 -25.14 3.22 9.16
C ALA A 149 -24.97 2.12 8.09
N THR A 150 -25.59 2.29 6.92
CA THR A 150 -25.51 1.30 5.81
C THR A 150 -24.15 1.39 5.15
N LYS A 151 -23.69 2.59 4.83
CA LYS A 151 -22.34 2.82 4.29
C LYS A 151 -21.27 2.32 5.26
N GLN A 152 -21.43 2.66 6.55
CA GLN A 152 -20.47 2.24 7.58
C GLN A 152 -20.41 0.72 7.76
N ALA A 153 -21.56 0.05 7.72
CA ALA A 153 -21.61 -1.41 7.81
C ALA A 153 -20.97 -2.07 6.58
N LYS A 154 -21.21 -1.52 5.39
CA LYS A 154 -20.59 -2.01 4.15
C LYS A 154 -19.08 -1.88 4.20
N LEU A 155 -18.54 -0.69 4.54
CA LEU A 155 -17.10 -0.47 4.65
C LEU A 155 -16.45 -1.42 5.68
N LYS A 156 -17.11 -1.66 6.81
CA LYS A 156 -16.61 -2.63 7.79
C LYS A 156 -16.50 -4.04 7.20
N SER A 157 -17.50 -4.47 6.45
CA SER A 157 -17.47 -5.78 5.76
C SER A 157 -16.32 -5.85 4.76
N ASP A 158 -16.10 -4.79 3.99
CA ASP A 158 -15.07 -4.75 2.96
C ASP A 158 -13.65 -4.75 3.57
N ILE A 159 -13.46 -4.05 4.70
CA ILE A 159 -12.22 -4.12 5.47
C ILE A 159 -11.94 -5.55 5.97
N GLU A 160 -12.97 -6.27 6.45
CA GLU A 160 -12.79 -7.67 6.85
C GLU A 160 -12.41 -8.57 5.66
N GLU A 161 -13.03 -8.35 4.50
CA GLU A 161 -12.71 -9.08 3.26
C GLU A 161 -11.29 -8.78 2.78
N MET A 162 -10.88 -7.50 2.80
CA MET A 162 -9.51 -7.10 2.51
C MET A 162 -8.50 -7.82 3.42
N PHE A 163 -8.69 -7.78 4.74
CA PHE A 163 -7.75 -8.44 5.66
C PHE A 163 -7.67 -9.95 5.43
N LYS A 164 -8.78 -10.62 5.14
CA LYS A 164 -8.78 -12.05 4.78
C LYS A 164 -8.00 -12.31 3.49
N SER A 165 -8.19 -11.48 2.48
CA SER A 165 -7.46 -11.58 1.20
C SER A 165 -5.97 -11.35 1.38
N LEU A 166 -5.59 -10.34 2.17
CA LEU A 166 -4.19 -10.07 2.51
C LEU A 166 -3.57 -11.23 3.31
N ALA A 167 -4.28 -11.77 4.30
CA ALA A 167 -3.82 -12.94 5.08
C ALA A 167 -3.55 -14.16 4.19
N ASN A 168 -4.37 -14.38 3.17
CA ASN A 168 -4.20 -15.51 2.24
C ASN A 168 -2.93 -15.40 1.38
N THR A 169 -2.30 -14.23 1.29
CA THR A 169 -1.01 -14.08 0.57
C THR A 169 0.16 -14.73 1.29
N GLY A 170 0.04 -14.99 2.58
CA GLY A 170 1.14 -15.49 3.42
C GLY A 170 2.20 -14.44 3.74
N LYS A 171 2.07 -13.21 3.26
CA LYS A 171 3.02 -12.12 3.45
C LYS A 171 2.85 -11.41 4.79
N LEU A 172 3.86 -10.66 5.21
CA LEU A 172 3.73 -9.70 6.30
C LEU A 172 2.72 -8.61 5.90
N ILE A 173 1.84 -8.24 6.81
CA ILE A 173 0.83 -7.21 6.58
C ILE A 173 1.02 -6.08 7.59
N LYS A 174 1.05 -4.85 7.10
CA LYS A 174 1.00 -3.65 7.94
C LYS A 174 -0.12 -2.72 7.51
N ILE A 175 -0.69 -2.02 8.48
CA ILE A 175 -1.42 -0.78 8.23
C ILE A 175 -0.37 0.33 8.31
N SER A 176 -0.16 1.05 7.21
CA SER A 176 1.01 1.94 7.08
C SER A 176 0.72 3.40 7.41
N GLU A 177 -0.53 3.86 7.23
CA GLU A 177 -0.85 5.29 7.22
C GLU A 177 -2.25 5.58 7.77
N LEU A 178 -2.68 4.84 8.80
CA LEU A 178 -4.05 4.91 9.30
C LEU A 178 -4.43 6.34 9.71
N ASP A 179 -5.36 6.93 8.98
CA ASP A 179 -6.08 8.13 9.35
C ASP A 179 -7.57 8.02 9.01
N MET A 180 -8.38 9.00 9.46
CA MET A 180 -9.81 8.89 9.33
C MET A 180 -10.46 10.26 9.15
N ALA A 181 -11.20 10.41 8.04
CA ALA A 181 -12.14 11.48 7.84
C ALA A 181 -13.53 11.13 8.44
N TYR A 182 -14.43 12.09 8.53
CA TYR A 182 -15.82 11.86 8.92
C TYR A 182 -16.78 12.47 7.90
N GLU A 183 -17.77 11.67 7.48
CA GLU A 183 -18.89 12.09 6.64
C GLU A 183 -20.20 11.88 7.41
N ASP A 184 -21.05 12.89 7.51
CA ASP A 184 -22.35 12.79 8.21
C ASP A 184 -23.40 11.99 7.42
N GLU A 185 -24.59 11.81 8.00
CA GLU A 185 -25.70 11.08 7.37
C GLU A 185 -26.18 11.71 6.05
N ALA A 186 -25.93 13.01 5.86
CA ALA A 186 -26.28 13.75 4.65
C ALA A 186 -25.20 13.66 3.55
N GLY A 187 -24.08 12.99 3.82
CA GLY A 187 -22.95 12.89 2.89
C GLY A 187 -22.03 14.12 2.92
N THR A 188 -22.05 14.89 4.00
CA THR A 188 -21.23 16.09 4.14
C THR A 188 -20.00 15.78 4.99
N SER A 189 -18.81 16.14 4.50
CA SER A 189 -17.59 16.04 5.29
C SER A 189 -17.60 17.01 6.46
N VAL A 190 -17.28 16.52 7.65
CA VAL A 190 -17.25 17.28 8.89
C VAL A 190 -15.82 17.36 9.41
N THR A 191 -15.29 18.59 9.55
CA THR A 191 -13.96 18.81 10.09
C THR A 191 -13.94 18.60 11.60
N PHE A 192 -12.79 18.19 12.14
CA PHE A 192 -12.61 17.83 13.54
C PHE A 192 -13.15 18.86 14.53
N ASP A 193 -12.92 20.14 14.27
CA ASP A 193 -13.37 21.27 15.10
C ASP A 193 -14.90 21.48 15.11
N LYS A 194 -15.62 20.87 14.19
CA LYS A 194 -17.09 20.96 14.05
C LYS A 194 -17.82 19.68 14.46
N MET A 195 -17.08 18.63 14.76
CA MET A 195 -17.68 17.36 15.14
C MET A 195 -18.34 17.43 16.51
N THR A 196 -19.47 16.75 16.61
CA THR A 196 -20.16 16.52 17.89
C THR A 196 -19.45 15.41 18.69
N GLU A 197 -19.73 15.35 20.00
CA GLU A 197 -19.21 14.26 20.85
C GLU A 197 -19.63 12.87 20.35
N GLU A 198 -20.82 12.74 19.80
CA GLU A 198 -21.32 11.48 19.25
C GLU A 198 -20.53 11.06 17.99
N GLN A 199 -20.23 11.98 17.11
CA GLN A 199 -19.39 11.73 15.92
C GLN A 199 -17.98 11.31 16.31
N HIS A 200 -17.38 11.94 17.33
CA HIS A 200 -16.10 11.49 17.88
C HIS A 200 -16.17 10.06 18.47
N LYS A 201 -17.29 9.69 19.12
CA LYS A 201 -17.48 8.30 19.59
C LYS A 201 -17.61 7.30 18.46
N GLN A 202 -18.27 7.68 17.36
CA GLN A 202 -18.37 6.85 16.17
C GLN A 202 -16.97 6.61 15.56
N MET A 203 -16.15 7.65 15.37
CA MET A 203 -14.78 7.51 14.91
C MET A 203 -13.95 6.61 15.82
N ARG A 204 -13.98 6.85 17.15
CA ARG A 204 -13.29 6.00 18.12
C ARG A 204 -13.70 4.53 17.98
N SER A 205 -15.00 4.28 17.82
CA SER A 205 -15.51 2.92 17.64
C SER A 205 -15.03 2.28 16.35
N PHE A 206 -14.89 3.08 15.30
CA PHE A 206 -14.41 2.60 14.02
C PHE A 206 -12.89 2.33 14.04
N TYR A 207 -12.07 3.21 14.64
CA TYR A 207 -10.66 2.91 14.91
C TYR A 207 -10.50 1.61 15.70
N THR A 208 -11.28 1.44 16.76
CA THR A 208 -11.26 0.21 17.57
C THR A 208 -11.59 -1.02 16.72
N PHE A 209 -12.60 -0.92 15.86
CA PHE A 209 -12.97 -2.01 14.95
C PHE A 209 -11.83 -2.38 14.01
N ILE A 210 -11.20 -1.41 13.33
CA ILE A 210 -10.10 -1.66 12.40
C ILE A 210 -8.95 -2.38 13.10
N ILE A 211 -8.51 -1.86 14.25
CA ILE A 211 -7.40 -2.43 15.01
C ILE A 211 -7.74 -3.86 15.49
N GLN A 212 -8.95 -4.07 16.01
CA GLN A 212 -9.39 -5.41 16.44
C GLN A 212 -9.42 -6.40 15.27
N LYS A 213 -9.94 -5.99 14.11
CA LYS A 213 -10.03 -6.86 12.93
C LYS A 213 -8.67 -7.16 12.33
N TYR A 214 -7.73 -6.24 12.36
CA TYR A 214 -6.35 -6.52 11.99
C TYR A 214 -5.76 -7.66 12.84
N PHE A 215 -5.87 -7.57 14.17
CA PHE A 215 -5.34 -8.61 15.06
C PHE A 215 -6.15 -9.92 15.04
N GLU A 216 -7.43 -9.87 14.70
CA GLU A 216 -8.30 -11.04 14.61
C GLU A 216 -8.10 -11.84 13.31
N LEU A 217 -7.99 -11.15 12.17
CA LEU A 217 -8.03 -11.74 10.83
C LEU A 217 -6.65 -11.98 10.21
N ILE A 218 -5.65 -11.18 10.58
CA ILE A 218 -4.27 -11.40 10.13
C ILE A 218 -3.59 -12.39 11.10
N PRO A 219 -3.07 -13.52 10.61
CA PRO A 219 -2.31 -14.46 11.45
C PRO A 219 -1.14 -13.78 12.17
N GLN A 220 -0.90 -14.14 13.42
CA GLN A 220 0.13 -13.49 14.25
C GLN A 220 1.51 -13.44 13.57
N ALA A 221 1.88 -14.47 12.84
CA ALA A 221 3.16 -14.53 12.12
C ALA A 221 3.25 -13.54 10.94
N GLN A 222 2.13 -13.02 10.48
CA GLN A 222 2.02 -12.03 9.41
C GLN A 222 1.79 -10.61 9.92
N GLN A 223 1.48 -10.41 11.21
CA GLN A 223 1.24 -9.10 11.79
C GLN A 223 2.55 -8.34 11.91
N TYR A 224 2.73 -7.28 11.10
CA TYR A 224 3.95 -6.48 11.14
C TYR A 224 3.78 -5.22 12.01
N GLY A 225 2.69 -4.48 11.86
CA GLY A 225 2.43 -3.31 12.67
C GLY A 225 1.33 -2.40 12.14
N ILE A 226 1.05 -1.36 12.92
CA ILE A 226 0.09 -0.29 12.58
C ILE A 226 0.79 1.05 12.81
N THR A 227 0.77 1.92 11.80
CA THR A 227 1.28 3.29 11.87
C THR A 227 0.12 4.26 11.65
N GLN A 228 0.00 5.25 12.51
CA GLN A 228 -0.94 6.35 12.32
C GLN A 228 -0.29 7.39 11.40
N TRP A 229 -1.07 7.90 10.44
CA TRP A 229 -0.69 8.98 9.53
C TRP A 229 -1.24 10.30 10.07
N CYS A 230 -0.44 11.34 10.05
CA CYS A 230 -0.74 12.70 10.51
C CYS A 230 -1.44 12.80 11.89
N VAL A 231 -1.04 13.72 12.70
CA VAL A 231 -1.65 13.99 14.01
C VAL A 231 -2.16 15.44 14.02
#